data_0ca5761c936b646f46181fe8979fb277
#
_entry.id   0ca5761c936b646f46181fe8979fb277
#
_cell.length_a   1.000
_cell.length_b   1.000
_cell.length_c   1.000
_cell.angle_alpha   90.00
_cell.angle_beta   90.00
_cell.angle_gamma   90.00
#
_symmetry.space_group_name_H-M   'P 1'
#
loop_
_entity.id
_entity.type
_entity.pdbx_description
1 polymer ?
#
loop_
_entity_poly.entity_id
_entity_poly.type
_entity_poly.pdbx_seq_one_letter_code
_entity_poly.pdbx_strand_id
1 'polypeptide(L)'
;MVKLYNGGAYLINGNTLIEENDIKKLETFTGKNINKEEAKKGSIAYKILENHNTSGNMDKLRLKFDAMASHDITFVGIIQTAKASGMEKFPLPYVLTNCHNSLCAVGGTINEDDHMFGLSAAKKYGGIYVPPHIAVIHQYMREAFAGCGKMILGSDSHTRYGALGTMAIGEGGGELVKQLLEDTYDINRPQVIAVYLTGAPSKGVGPQDIALAIIGAVFKNGYVKNKIMEFVGPGIASMTTDYRNGV
;
A
#
# COMPACT_ATOMS: atom_id res chain seq x y z
N MET A 1 -2.44 19.86 -15.56
CA MET A 1 -3.32 20.55 -14.58
C MET A 1 -4.18 19.51 -13.89
N VAL A 2 -4.22 19.49 -12.55
CA VAL A 2 -5.07 18.58 -11.78
C VAL A 2 -6.45 19.20 -11.58
N LYS A 3 -7.51 18.44 -11.81
CA LYS A 3 -8.91 18.83 -11.54
C LYS A 3 -9.49 17.89 -10.49
N LEU A 4 -10.21 18.44 -9.51
CA LEU A 4 -10.90 17.67 -8.47
C LEU A 4 -12.40 17.59 -8.79
N TYR A 5 -12.96 16.41 -8.61
CA TYR A 5 -14.39 16.14 -8.72
C TYR A 5 -14.91 15.57 -7.40
N ASN A 6 -16.04 16.07 -6.92
CA ASN A 6 -16.62 15.64 -5.65
C ASN A 6 -17.75 14.60 -5.79
N GLY A 7 -18.05 14.20 -7.02
CA GLY A 7 -19.06 13.17 -7.33
C GLY A 7 -18.45 11.80 -7.55
N GLY A 8 -19.30 10.78 -7.63
CA GLY A 8 -18.92 9.45 -8.07
C GLY A 8 -18.64 9.43 -9.57
N ALA A 9 -17.85 8.44 -10.03
CA ALA A 9 -17.57 8.22 -11.44
C ALA A 9 -17.48 6.73 -11.75
N TYR A 10 -17.80 6.37 -12.99
CA TYR A 10 -17.62 5.04 -13.53
C TYR A 10 -16.44 5.01 -14.49
N LEU A 11 -15.60 4.00 -14.35
CA LEU A 11 -14.51 3.73 -15.28
C LEU A 11 -14.93 2.60 -16.23
N ILE A 12 -15.06 2.91 -17.50
CA ILE A 12 -15.47 1.96 -18.54
C ILE A 12 -14.24 1.47 -19.29
N ASN A 13 -14.07 0.15 -19.36
CA ASN A 13 -12.96 -0.50 -20.04
C ASN A 13 -11.56 0.01 -19.66
N GLY A 14 -11.40 0.52 -18.44
CA GLY A 14 -10.13 1.00 -17.91
C GLY A 14 -9.64 2.36 -18.44
N ASN A 15 -10.35 2.96 -19.38
CA ASN A 15 -9.86 4.15 -20.08
C ASN A 15 -10.86 5.32 -20.24
N THR A 16 -12.14 5.10 -20.02
CA THR A 16 -13.17 6.14 -20.17
C THR A 16 -13.84 6.42 -18.84
N LEU A 17 -13.68 7.64 -18.34
CA LEU A 17 -14.33 8.10 -17.12
C LEU A 17 -15.66 8.76 -17.45
N ILE A 18 -16.73 8.34 -16.79
CA ILE A 18 -18.07 8.92 -16.90
C ILE A 18 -18.54 9.31 -15.50
N GLU A 19 -18.96 10.56 -15.32
CA GLU A 19 -19.49 11.04 -14.05
C GLU A 19 -20.82 10.33 -13.71
N GLU A 20 -21.04 10.07 -12.42
CA GLU A 20 -22.23 9.37 -11.92
C GLU A 20 -23.55 10.00 -12.38
N ASN A 21 -23.56 11.32 -12.55
CA ASN A 21 -24.75 12.07 -12.94
C ASN A 21 -25.06 12.03 -14.45
N ASP A 22 -24.11 11.56 -15.26
CA ASP A 22 -24.28 11.47 -16.73
C ASP A 22 -24.83 10.09 -17.15
N ILE A 23 -26.05 9.80 -16.68
CA ILE A 23 -26.74 8.52 -16.90
C ILE A 23 -26.91 8.21 -18.40
N LYS A 24 -27.24 9.21 -19.23
CA LYS A 24 -27.42 9.02 -20.67
C LYS A 24 -26.14 8.53 -21.34
N LYS A 25 -25.00 9.14 -20.99
CA LYS A 25 -23.70 8.74 -21.51
C LYS A 25 -23.33 7.33 -21.02
N LEU A 26 -23.59 7.03 -19.75
CA LEU A 26 -23.36 5.71 -19.17
C LEU A 26 -24.14 4.62 -19.91
N GLU A 27 -25.44 4.81 -20.13
CA GLU A 27 -26.31 3.89 -20.87
C GLU A 27 -25.85 3.72 -22.32
N THR A 28 -25.45 4.82 -22.98
CA THR A 28 -24.93 4.78 -24.37
C THR A 28 -23.68 3.90 -24.47
N PHE A 29 -22.78 4.00 -23.52
CA PHE A 29 -21.53 3.22 -23.53
C PHE A 29 -21.71 1.76 -23.08
N THR A 30 -22.66 1.48 -22.22
CA THR A 30 -22.81 0.15 -21.60
C THR A 30 -23.97 -0.66 -22.14
N GLY A 31 -24.90 0.00 -22.82
CA GLY A 31 -26.12 -0.63 -23.33
C GLY A 31 -27.13 -1.08 -22.26
N LYS A 32 -26.89 -0.73 -20.99
CA LYS A 32 -27.71 -1.15 -19.85
C LYS A 32 -27.61 -0.19 -18.67
N ASN A 33 -28.62 -0.25 -17.80
CA ASN A 33 -28.53 0.40 -16.50
C ASN A 33 -27.50 -0.32 -15.60
N ILE A 34 -26.57 0.42 -15.01
CA ILE A 34 -25.52 -0.12 -14.15
C ILE A 34 -25.90 0.02 -12.69
N ASN A 35 -25.89 -1.09 -11.98
CA ASN A 35 -25.99 -1.09 -10.53
C ASN A 35 -24.65 -0.64 -9.94
N LYS A 36 -24.66 0.44 -9.14
CA LYS A 36 -23.48 1.04 -8.53
C LYS A 36 -22.75 0.07 -7.61
N GLU A 37 -23.47 -0.70 -6.82
CA GLU A 37 -22.86 -1.66 -5.88
C GLU A 37 -22.19 -2.81 -6.64
N GLU A 38 -22.76 -3.27 -7.73
CA GLU A 38 -22.11 -4.26 -8.61
C GLU A 38 -20.87 -3.66 -9.33
N ALA A 39 -20.95 -2.42 -9.77
CA ALA A 39 -19.83 -1.75 -10.43
C ALA A 39 -18.61 -1.60 -9.51
N LYS A 40 -18.81 -1.33 -8.22
CA LYS A 40 -17.73 -1.25 -7.22
C LYS A 40 -16.88 -2.52 -7.15
N LYS A 41 -17.49 -3.70 -7.33
CA LYS A 41 -16.79 -4.99 -7.31
C LYS A 41 -15.77 -5.13 -8.45
N GLY A 42 -15.87 -4.32 -9.49
CA GLY A 42 -14.93 -4.27 -10.60
C GLY A 42 -13.63 -3.51 -10.30
N SER A 43 -13.55 -2.74 -9.20
CA SER A 43 -12.34 -1.99 -8.87
C SER A 43 -11.22 -2.90 -8.36
N ILE A 44 -9.97 -2.49 -8.56
CA ILE A 44 -8.79 -3.23 -8.09
C ILE A 44 -8.80 -3.27 -6.56
N ALA A 45 -9.06 -2.12 -5.94
CA ALA A 45 -9.10 -1.99 -4.49
C ALA A 45 -10.17 -2.90 -3.85
N TYR A 46 -11.38 -2.98 -4.43
CA TYR A 46 -12.43 -3.85 -3.91
C TYR A 46 -11.99 -5.32 -3.91
N LYS A 47 -11.44 -5.79 -5.02
CA LYS A 47 -11.00 -7.19 -5.16
C LYS A 47 -9.87 -7.56 -4.18
N ILE A 48 -8.92 -6.65 -3.98
CA ILE A 48 -7.84 -6.88 -3.02
C ILE A 48 -8.42 -6.97 -1.60
N LEU A 49 -9.28 -6.04 -1.21
CA LEU A 49 -9.92 -6.04 0.10
C LEU A 49 -10.80 -7.29 0.32
N GLU A 50 -11.59 -7.68 -0.68
CA GLU A 50 -12.45 -8.87 -0.62
C GLU A 50 -11.64 -10.15 -0.39
N ASN A 51 -10.52 -10.31 -1.11
CA ASN A 51 -9.66 -11.50 -1.01
C ASN A 51 -8.94 -11.62 0.36
N HIS A 52 -8.73 -10.51 1.05
CA HIS A 52 -8.02 -10.48 2.34
C HIS A 52 -8.96 -10.30 3.54
N ASN A 53 -10.25 -10.12 3.28
CA ASN A 53 -11.24 -9.91 4.32
C ASN A 53 -11.81 -11.22 4.86
N THR A 54 -11.64 -11.44 6.15
CA THR A 54 -12.13 -12.64 6.85
C THR A 54 -13.48 -12.44 7.52
N SER A 55 -14.04 -11.22 7.54
CA SER A 55 -15.30 -10.93 8.22
C SER A 55 -16.56 -11.38 7.46
N GLY A 56 -16.45 -11.60 6.14
CA GLY A 56 -17.60 -11.78 5.26
C GLY A 56 -18.46 -10.51 5.04
N ASN A 57 -18.09 -9.40 5.66
CA ASN A 57 -18.79 -8.11 5.55
C ASN A 57 -17.87 -7.06 4.92
N MET A 58 -18.23 -6.55 3.73
CA MET A 58 -17.42 -5.58 3.01
C MET A 58 -17.51 -4.15 3.56
N ASP A 59 -18.39 -3.86 4.49
CA ASP A 59 -18.45 -2.55 5.16
C ASP A 59 -17.60 -2.50 6.43
N LYS A 60 -17.40 -3.66 7.08
CA LYS A 60 -16.56 -3.82 8.27
C LYS A 60 -15.53 -4.92 8.01
N LEU A 61 -14.35 -4.51 7.60
CA LEU A 61 -13.31 -5.43 7.16
C LEU A 61 -12.49 -5.94 8.34
N ARG A 62 -12.13 -7.23 8.29
CA ARG A 62 -11.12 -7.88 9.12
C ARG A 62 -10.04 -8.44 8.22
N LEU A 63 -8.99 -7.66 8.03
CA LEU A 63 -7.98 -7.95 7.01
C LEU A 63 -6.82 -8.78 7.56
N LYS A 64 -6.34 -9.70 6.73
CA LYS A 64 -5.08 -10.43 6.87
C LYS A 64 -4.13 -10.00 5.76
N PHE A 65 -2.84 -10.05 6.02
CA PHE A 65 -1.80 -9.63 5.07
C PHE A 65 -1.01 -10.82 4.53
N ASP A 66 -0.46 -10.67 3.32
CA ASP A 66 0.43 -11.68 2.71
C ASP A 66 1.85 -11.62 3.26
N ALA A 67 2.30 -10.44 3.66
CA ALA A 67 3.63 -10.22 4.22
C ALA A 67 3.67 -8.96 5.08
N MET A 68 4.69 -8.90 5.94
CA MET A 68 5.00 -7.74 6.74
C MET A 68 6.44 -7.28 6.51
N ALA A 69 6.69 -5.99 6.76
CA ALA A 69 8.03 -5.42 6.72
C ALA A 69 8.25 -4.39 7.81
N SER A 70 9.42 -4.42 8.43
CA SER A 70 9.85 -3.41 9.40
C SER A 70 11.31 -3.06 9.22
N HIS A 71 11.65 -1.87 9.64
CA HIS A 71 13.04 -1.40 9.67
C HIS A 71 13.60 -1.40 11.10
N ASP A 72 14.90 -1.23 11.20
CA ASP A 72 15.69 -1.29 12.43
C ASP A 72 15.20 -0.39 13.58
N ILE A 73 14.64 0.77 13.29
CA ILE A 73 14.05 1.65 14.32
C ILE A 73 12.79 1.04 14.97
N THR A 74 12.08 0.14 14.29
CA THR A 74 10.76 -0.32 14.73
C THR A 74 10.67 -1.79 15.08
N PHE A 75 11.40 -2.69 14.38
CA PHE A 75 11.21 -4.13 14.56
C PHE A 75 11.57 -4.63 15.97
N VAL A 76 12.51 -4.00 16.65
CA VAL A 76 12.92 -4.40 18.01
C VAL A 76 11.71 -4.33 18.95
N GLY A 77 11.08 -3.17 19.04
CA GLY A 77 9.91 -2.97 19.90
C GLY A 77 8.70 -3.83 19.51
N ILE A 78 8.47 -4.00 18.22
CA ILE A 78 7.37 -4.84 17.68
C ILE A 78 7.57 -6.30 18.12
N ILE A 79 8.75 -6.86 17.88
CA ILE A 79 9.05 -8.27 18.19
C ILE A 79 9.08 -8.51 19.69
N GLN A 80 9.65 -7.60 20.47
CA GLN A 80 9.66 -7.72 21.94
C GLN A 80 8.23 -7.71 22.51
N THR A 81 7.36 -6.83 22.02
CA THR A 81 5.97 -6.76 22.44
C THR A 81 5.20 -8.03 22.04
N ALA A 82 5.35 -8.49 20.80
CA ALA A 82 4.72 -9.72 20.35
C ALA A 82 5.19 -10.95 21.15
N LYS A 83 6.51 -11.04 21.42
CA LYS A 83 7.07 -12.10 22.28
C LYS A 83 6.49 -12.06 23.68
N ALA A 84 6.40 -10.90 24.31
CA ALA A 84 5.81 -10.75 25.64
C ALA A 84 4.31 -11.12 25.66
N SER A 85 3.66 -11.04 24.51
CA SER A 85 2.24 -11.41 24.33
C SER A 85 2.03 -12.86 23.86
N GLY A 86 3.09 -13.70 23.85
CA GLY A 86 2.98 -15.12 23.58
C GLY A 86 3.31 -15.57 22.15
N MET A 87 3.90 -14.70 21.31
CA MET A 87 4.33 -15.11 19.98
C MET A 87 5.45 -16.16 20.02
N GLU A 88 5.25 -17.28 19.33
CA GLU A 88 6.22 -18.38 19.23
C GLU A 88 7.01 -18.39 17.92
N LYS A 89 6.38 -17.95 16.82
CA LYS A 89 6.97 -17.84 15.48
C LYS A 89 6.29 -16.71 14.70
N PHE A 90 6.90 -16.26 13.61
CA PHE A 90 6.22 -15.37 12.68
C PHE A 90 5.18 -16.14 11.87
N PRO A 91 3.88 -15.76 11.92
CA PRO A 91 2.81 -16.50 11.26
C PRO A 91 2.75 -16.25 9.75
N LEU A 92 3.42 -15.21 9.28
CA LEU A 92 3.49 -14.81 7.87
C LEU A 92 4.91 -14.34 7.54
N PRO A 93 5.30 -14.25 6.26
CA PRO A 93 6.60 -13.70 5.87
C PRO A 93 6.82 -12.32 6.49
N TYR A 94 7.85 -12.19 7.30
CA TYR A 94 8.22 -10.93 7.95
C TYR A 94 9.65 -10.53 7.62
N VAL A 95 9.79 -9.38 6.94
CA VAL A 95 11.07 -8.84 6.49
C VAL A 95 11.57 -7.80 7.47
N LEU A 96 12.78 -8.02 7.98
CA LEU A 96 13.49 -7.15 8.92
C LEU A 96 14.65 -6.49 8.18
N THR A 97 14.55 -5.20 7.90
CA THR A 97 15.55 -4.44 7.14
C THR A 97 16.34 -3.49 8.04
N ASN A 98 17.62 -3.31 7.76
CA ASN A 98 18.51 -2.41 8.49
C ASN A 98 18.88 -1.22 7.60
N CYS A 99 17.91 -0.34 7.35
CA CYS A 99 18.03 0.71 6.34
C CYS A 99 17.98 2.14 6.89
N HIS A 100 17.54 2.36 8.14
CA HIS A 100 17.50 3.69 8.74
C HIS A 100 18.79 4.00 9.51
N ASN A 101 19.30 3.03 10.27
CA ASN A 101 20.52 3.14 11.04
C ASN A 101 21.65 2.28 10.46
N SER A 102 21.88 2.36 9.15
CA SER A 102 22.85 1.50 8.45
C SER A 102 24.30 1.75 8.84
N LEU A 103 24.61 2.92 9.41
CA LEU A 103 25.96 3.24 9.93
C LEU A 103 26.11 2.63 11.32
N CYS A 104 26.47 1.35 11.39
CA CYS A 104 26.37 0.51 12.56
C CYS A 104 27.03 1.08 13.82
N ALA A 105 28.25 1.54 13.77
CA ALA A 105 29.04 1.90 14.95
C ALA A 105 29.24 3.42 15.15
N VAL A 106 28.37 4.26 14.61
CA VAL A 106 28.51 5.73 14.74
C VAL A 106 28.02 6.18 16.11
N GLY A 107 28.95 6.58 16.96
CA GLY A 107 28.66 7.12 18.29
C GLY A 107 28.21 6.10 19.33
N GLY A 108 28.37 4.80 19.08
CA GLY A 108 28.00 3.72 20.00
C GLY A 108 27.61 2.42 19.29
N THR A 109 27.17 1.44 20.05
CA THR A 109 26.82 0.09 19.56
C THR A 109 25.30 -0.13 19.39
N ILE A 110 24.49 0.85 19.74
CA ILE A 110 23.01 0.71 19.75
C ILE A 110 22.47 0.19 18.42
N ASN A 111 22.92 0.77 17.29
CA ASN A 111 22.44 0.35 15.96
C ASN A 111 22.89 -1.07 15.62
N GLU A 112 24.11 -1.43 16.02
CA GLU A 112 24.66 -2.77 15.82
C GLU A 112 23.92 -3.79 16.68
N ASP A 113 23.56 -3.44 17.92
CA ASP A 113 22.75 -4.27 18.80
C ASP A 113 21.35 -4.52 18.20
N ASP A 114 20.72 -3.51 17.62
CA ASP A 114 19.44 -3.65 16.91
C ASP A 114 19.56 -4.58 15.69
N HIS A 115 20.65 -4.48 14.92
CA HIS A 115 20.93 -5.35 13.78
C HIS A 115 21.15 -6.81 14.24
N MET A 116 21.90 -7.03 15.28
CA MET A 116 22.13 -8.36 15.88
C MET A 116 20.83 -8.94 16.44
N PHE A 117 20.00 -8.10 17.07
CA PHE A 117 18.67 -8.51 17.50
C PHE A 117 17.83 -8.96 16.32
N GLY A 118 17.75 -8.16 15.24
CA GLY A 118 17.00 -8.48 14.02
C GLY A 118 17.43 -9.81 13.40
N LEU A 119 18.76 -10.03 13.28
CA LEU A 119 19.32 -11.29 12.77
C LEU A 119 18.93 -12.49 13.65
N SER A 120 19.07 -12.34 14.97
CA SER A 120 18.73 -13.41 15.90
C SER A 120 17.24 -13.71 15.92
N ALA A 121 16.39 -12.68 15.86
CA ALA A 121 14.95 -12.81 15.79
C ALA A 121 14.50 -13.49 14.50
N ALA A 122 15.05 -13.09 13.34
CA ALA A 122 14.75 -13.74 12.05
C ALA A 122 15.09 -15.23 12.09
N LYS A 123 16.26 -15.59 12.60
CA LYS A 123 16.66 -17.00 12.77
C LYS A 123 15.74 -17.77 13.72
N LYS A 124 15.35 -17.15 14.82
CA LYS A 124 14.56 -17.81 15.87
C LYS A 124 13.09 -17.99 15.45
N TYR A 125 12.50 -16.98 14.85
CA TYR A 125 11.05 -16.93 14.56
C TYR A 125 10.68 -17.20 13.11
N GLY A 126 11.68 -17.42 12.24
CA GLY A 126 11.44 -17.76 10.82
C GLY A 126 11.26 -16.54 9.91
N GLY A 127 11.91 -15.41 10.23
CA GLY A 127 11.87 -14.18 9.44
C GLY A 127 12.92 -14.10 8.33
N ILE A 128 12.87 -13.02 7.57
CA ILE A 128 13.83 -12.67 6.53
C ILE A 128 14.61 -11.45 7.01
N TYR A 129 15.91 -11.64 7.16
CA TYR A 129 16.82 -10.57 7.60
C TYR A 129 17.54 -9.96 6.40
N VAL A 130 17.42 -8.65 6.23
CA VAL A 130 18.14 -7.87 5.21
C VAL A 130 19.20 -7.03 5.91
N PRO A 131 20.50 -7.36 5.71
CA PRO A 131 21.61 -6.65 6.36
C PRO A 131 21.66 -5.16 5.98
N PRO A 132 22.36 -4.33 6.78
CA PRO A 132 22.63 -2.94 6.40
C PRO A 132 23.37 -2.87 5.06
N HIS A 133 23.19 -1.78 4.33
CA HIS A 133 23.81 -1.48 3.03
C HIS A 133 23.38 -2.37 1.85
N ILE A 134 22.39 -3.26 2.03
CA ILE A 134 21.88 -4.11 0.95
C ILE A 134 20.72 -3.41 0.23
N ALA A 135 19.68 -2.99 0.95
CA ALA A 135 18.52 -2.35 0.35
C ALA A 135 17.74 -1.50 1.36
N VAL A 136 17.10 -0.46 0.86
CA VAL A 136 16.02 0.22 1.58
C VAL A 136 14.81 -0.71 1.64
N ILE A 137 14.08 -0.69 2.76
CA ILE A 137 12.89 -1.53 2.99
C ILE A 137 11.93 -1.54 1.78
N HIS A 138 11.59 -0.36 1.24
CA HIS A 138 10.64 -0.25 0.16
C HIS A 138 11.16 -0.83 -1.16
N GLN A 139 12.45 -0.68 -1.43
CA GLN A 139 13.07 -1.28 -2.61
C GLN A 139 13.04 -2.80 -2.52
N TYR A 140 13.46 -3.35 -1.39
CA TYR A 140 13.43 -4.78 -1.16
C TYR A 140 12.01 -5.37 -1.29
N MET A 141 11.03 -4.72 -0.66
CA MET A 141 9.63 -5.18 -0.71
C MET A 141 9.03 -5.10 -2.11
N ARG A 142 9.36 -4.07 -2.89
CA ARG A 142 8.92 -3.95 -4.29
C ARG A 142 9.49 -5.05 -5.17
N GLU A 143 10.75 -5.39 -4.99
CA GLU A 143 11.45 -6.37 -5.82
C GLU A 143 11.13 -7.82 -5.43
N ALA A 144 10.97 -8.11 -4.14
CA ALA A 144 10.87 -9.47 -3.64
C ALA A 144 9.44 -9.91 -3.26
N PHE A 145 8.56 -8.99 -2.86
CA PHE A 145 7.26 -9.34 -2.28
C PHE A 145 6.05 -8.73 -2.99
N ALA A 146 6.18 -7.53 -3.54
CA ALA A 146 5.05 -6.87 -4.18
C ALA A 146 4.60 -7.62 -5.43
N GLY A 147 3.31 -7.66 -5.67
CA GLY A 147 2.70 -8.29 -6.82
C GLY A 147 1.21 -7.99 -6.90
N CYS A 148 0.64 -8.23 -8.07
CA CYS A 148 -0.77 -7.93 -8.31
C CYS A 148 -1.68 -8.70 -7.34
N GLY A 149 -2.57 -7.97 -6.69
CA GLY A 149 -3.54 -8.53 -5.75
C GLY A 149 -3.00 -8.79 -4.34
N LYS A 150 -1.74 -8.49 -4.06
CA LYS A 150 -1.13 -8.66 -2.73
C LYS A 150 -1.51 -7.55 -1.75
N MET A 151 -1.45 -7.90 -0.46
CA MET A 151 -1.60 -6.95 0.64
C MET A 151 -0.41 -7.03 1.59
N ILE A 152 0.26 -5.90 1.84
CA ILE A 152 1.49 -5.83 2.67
C ILE A 152 1.32 -4.78 3.77
N LEU A 153 1.68 -5.16 5.00
CA LEU A 153 1.71 -4.26 6.15
C LEU A 153 3.16 -3.91 6.50
N GLY A 154 3.44 -2.62 6.63
CA GLY A 154 4.75 -2.14 7.04
C GLY A 154 4.71 -1.23 8.24
N SER A 155 5.79 -1.20 9.01
CA SER A 155 5.96 -0.26 10.13
C SER A 155 6.43 1.14 9.70
N ASP A 156 6.59 1.35 8.41
CA ASP A 156 6.99 2.64 7.84
C ASP A 156 5.81 3.28 7.08
N SER A 157 5.59 4.58 7.30
CA SER A 157 4.50 5.35 6.70
C SER A 157 4.57 5.43 5.17
N HIS A 158 5.73 5.19 4.56
CA HIS A 158 5.93 5.15 3.11
C HIS A 158 5.68 3.77 2.50
N THR A 159 5.13 2.81 3.24
CA THR A 159 4.74 1.49 2.73
C THR A 159 3.61 1.62 1.72
N ARG A 160 3.97 1.80 0.44
CA ARG A 160 3.05 2.02 -0.70
C ARG A 160 3.64 1.36 -1.96
N TYR A 161 2.94 0.37 -2.52
CA TYR A 161 3.48 -0.42 -3.66
C TYR A 161 2.44 -0.55 -4.79
N GLY A 162 1.59 0.46 -4.95
CA GLY A 162 0.45 0.46 -5.87
C GLY A 162 0.81 0.25 -7.33
N ALA A 163 1.98 0.72 -7.78
CA ALA A 163 2.44 0.55 -9.16
C ALA A 163 2.57 -0.92 -9.59
N LEU A 164 2.73 -1.82 -8.63
CA LEU A 164 2.84 -3.27 -8.85
C LEU A 164 1.51 -4.00 -8.57
N GLY A 165 0.41 -3.27 -8.40
CA GLY A 165 -0.90 -3.82 -8.08
C GLY A 165 -1.02 -4.36 -6.65
N THR A 166 -0.14 -3.92 -5.75
CA THR A 166 -0.14 -4.29 -4.34
C THR A 166 -0.78 -3.21 -3.49
N MET A 167 -1.72 -3.58 -2.64
CA MET A 167 -2.20 -2.69 -1.59
C MET A 167 -1.26 -2.78 -0.39
N ALA A 168 -0.50 -1.72 -0.15
CA ALA A 168 0.43 -1.67 0.96
C ALA A 168 0.04 -0.56 1.94
N ILE A 169 0.08 -0.88 3.22
CA ILE A 169 -0.36 -0.01 4.30
C ILE A 169 0.79 0.16 5.29
N GLY A 170 1.12 1.41 5.61
CA GLY A 170 2.07 1.73 6.68
C GLY A 170 1.31 2.07 7.95
N GLU A 171 1.64 1.38 9.05
CA GLU A 171 0.96 1.52 10.35
C GLU A 171 1.94 1.55 11.52
N GLY A 172 1.44 1.91 12.68
CA GLY A 172 2.21 1.84 13.92
C GLY A 172 2.47 0.41 14.39
N GLY A 173 3.49 0.23 15.23
CA GLY A 173 3.94 -1.07 15.71
C GLY A 173 2.85 -1.95 16.32
N GLY A 174 1.83 -1.35 16.95
CA GLY A 174 0.72 -2.09 17.54
C GLY A 174 -0.10 -2.92 16.53
N GLU A 175 -0.30 -2.41 15.32
CA GLU A 175 -1.01 -3.16 14.28
C GLU A 175 -0.16 -4.33 13.76
N LEU A 176 1.16 -4.16 13.67
CA LEU A 176 2.05 -5.26 13.32
C LEU A 176 2.10 -6.34 14.41
N VAL A 177 2.10 -5.94 15.68
CA VAL A 177 1.99 -6.90 16.81
C VAL A 177 0.74 -7.75 16.71
N LYS A 178 -0.42 -7.15 16.40
CA LYS A 178 -1.67 -7.90 16.17
C LYS A 178 -1.51 -8.98 15.09
N GLN A 179 -0.88 -8.62 13.96
CA GLN A 179 -0.64 -9.60 12.89
C GLN A 179 0.31 -10.72 13.34
N LEU A 180 1.33 -10.42 14.15
CA LEU A 180 2.23 -11.41 14.72
C LEU A 180 1.54 -12.34 15.74
N LEU A 181 0.44 -11.90 16.31
CA LEU A 181 -0.44 -12.69 17.20
C LEU A 181 -1.63 -13.33 16.45
N GLU A 182 -1.58 -13.34 15.12
CA GLU A 182 -2.62 -13.89 14.24
C GLU A 182 -3.99 -13.20 14.34
N ASP A 183 -4.02 -11.96 14.85
CA ASP A 183 -5.23 -11.13 14.88
C ASP A 183 -5.44 -10.42 13.52
N THR A 184 -6.50 -9.64 13.39
CA THR A 184 -6.89 -8.96 12.16
C THR A 184 -6.67 -7.45 12.22
N TYR A 185 -6.53 -6.85 11.06
CA TYR A 185 -6.56 -5.40 10.91
C TYR A 185 -8.00 -4.97 10.63
N ASP A 186 -8.64 -4.40 11.66
CA ASP A 186 -10.07 -4.11 11.65
C ASP A 186 -10.33 -2.67 11.23
N ILE A 187 -10.99 -2.47 10.09
CA ILE A 187 -11.33 -1.14 9.57
C ILE A 187 -12.72 -1.11 8.93
N ASN A 188 -13.32 0.06 8.88
CA ASN A 188 -14.42 0.30 7.96
C ASN A 188 -13.88 0.39 6.54
N ARG A 189 -14.63 -0.10 5.54
CA ARG A 189 -14.22 -0.03 4.13
C ARG A 189 -13.91 1.41 3.72
N PRO A 190 -12.67 1.72 3.30
CA PRO A 190 -12.32 3.05 2.85
C PRO A 190 -13.00 3.39 1.53
N GLN A 191 -13.23 4.68 1.30
CA GLN A 191 -13.60 5.15 -0.03
C GLN A 191 -12.43 4.98 -1.00
N VAL A 192 -12.74 4.73 -2.27
CA VAL A 192 -11.76 4.68 -3.36
C VAL A 192 -11.87 5.96 -4.19
N ILE A 193 -10.73 6.60 -4.42
CA ILE A 193 -10.60 7.77 -5.30
C ILE A 193 -9.88 7.33 -6.56
N ALA A 194 -10.50 7.55 -7.70
CA ALA A 194 -9.87 7.37 -8.98
C ALA A 194 -8.95 8.56 -9.28
N VAL A 195 -7.65 8.30 -9.42
CA VAL A 195 -6.70 9.25 -9.99
C VAL A 195 -6.62 8.98 -11.48
N TYR A 196 -7.44 9.70 -12.24
CA TYR A 196 -7.58 9.48 -13.68
C TYR A 196 -6.54 10.24 -14.47
N LEU A 197 -5.59 9.52 -15.04
CA LEU A 197 -4.47 10.07 -15.79
C LEU A 197 -4.74 10.02 -17.30
N THR A 198 -4.51 11.16 -17.98
CA THR A 198 -4.64 11.29 -19.43
C THR A 198 -3.37 11.81 -20.06
N GLY A 199 -3.15 11.48 -21.33
CA GLY A 199 -1.96 11.92 -22.07
C GLY A 199 -0.68 11.22 -21.62
N ALA A 200 0.45 11.91 -21.81
CA ALA A 200 1.77 11.44 -21.43
C ALA A 200 2.56 12.58 -20.77
N PRO A 201 3.53 12.28 -19.90
CA PRO A 201 4.43 13.29 -19.35
C PRO A 201 5.19 14.02 -20.46
N SER A 202 5.31 15.34 -20.35
CA SER A 202 6.14 16.13 -21.26
C SER A 202 7.63 15.85 -21.03
N LYS A 203 8.45 16.14 -22.03
CA LYS A 203 9.91 16.02 -21.87
C LYS A 203 10.40 16.85 -20.68
N GLY A 204 11.18 16.23 -19.80
CA GLY A 204 11.71 16.85 -18.58
C GLY A 204 10.78 16.78 -17.36
N VAL A 205 9.57 16.24 -17.50
CA VAL A 205 8.67 15.95 -16.36
C VAL A 205 8.96 14.56 -15.83
N GLY A 206 9.39 14.46 -14.59
CA GLY A 206 9.66 13.21 -13.90
C GLY A 206 8.43 12.70 -13.12
N PRO A 207 8.49 11.46 -12.59
CA PRO A 207 7.40 10.91 -11.81
C PRO A 207 7.13 11.73 -10.54
N GLN A 208 8.17 12.26 -9.91
CA GLN A 208 8.05 13.12 -8.74
C GLN A 208 7.23 14.39 -9.00
N ASP A 209 7.32 14.97 -10.20
CA ASP A 209 6.52 16.14 -10.56
C ASP A 209 5.03 15.82 -10.61
N ILE A 210 4.67 14.61 -11.06
CA ILE A 210 3.27 14.14 -11.06
C ILE A 210 2.80 13.96 -9.63
N ALA A 211 3.59 13.29 -8.78
CA ALA A 211 3.27 13.10 -7.37
C ALA A 211 3.04 14.44 -6.66
N LEU A 212 3.97 15.41 -6.84
CA LEU A 212 3.87 16.75 -6.25
C LEU A 212 2.66 17.52 -6.75
N ALA A 213 2.33 17.41 -8.05
CA ALA A 213 1.14 18.05 -8.61
C ALA A 213 -0.16 17.49 -8.00
N ILE A 214 -0.23 16.16 -7.78
CA ILE A 214 -1.35 15.52 -7.11
C ILE A 214 -1.42 15.97 -5.65
N ILE A 215 -0.31 15.89 -4.90
CA ILE A 215 -0.23 16.30 -3.50
C ILE A 215 -0.67 17.76 -3.34
N GLY A 216 -0.16 18.65 -4.18
CA GLY A 216 -0.54 20.06 -4.16
C GLY A 216 -2.04 20.31 -4.33
N ALA A 217 -2.72 19.45 -5.10
CA ALA A 217 -4.16 19.56 -5.32
C ALA A 217 -5.01 18.99 -4.18
N VAL A 218 -4.56 17.89 -3.52
CA VAL A 218 -5.41 17.10 -2.61
C VAL A 218 -5.09 17.30 -1.13
N PHE A 219 -3.90 17.81 -0.79
CA PHE A 219 -3.41 17.83 0.59
C PHE A 219 -4.18 18.83 1.46
N LYS A 220 -4.32 20.08 1.02
CA LYS A 220 -4.86 21.18 1.81
C LYS A 220 -6.26 20.90 2.36
N ASN A 221 -7.09 20.20 1.60
CA ASN A 221 -8.48 19.93 1.95
C ASN A 221 -8.69 18.52 2.52
N GLY A 222 -7.62 17.75 2.73
CA GLY A 222 -7.71 16.36 3.19
C GLY A 222 -8.50 15.46 2.24
N TYR A 223 -8.50 15.77 0.94
CA TYR A 223 -9.35 15.12 -0.06
C TYR A 223 -9.16 13.61 -0.11
N VAL A 224 -7.92 13.13 0.09
CA VAL A 224 -7.55 11.71 0.05
C VAL A 224 -7.34 11.10 1.45
N LYS A 225 -7.60 11.86 2.51
CA LYS A 225 -7.35 11.38 3.88
C LYS A 225 -8.20 10.13 4.19
N ASN A 226 -7.54 9.06 4.66
CA ASN A 226 -8.15 7.76 4.98
C ASN A 226 -8.90 7.12 3.79
N LYS A 227 -8.42 7.34 2.56
CA LYS A 227 -9.00 6.78 1.35
C LYS A 227 -7.95 6.03 0.55
N ILE A 228 -8.39 5.15 -0.34
CA ILE A 228 -7.53 4.44 -1.28
C ILE A 228 -7.45 5.24 -2.57
N MET A 229 -6.24 5.47 -3.07
CA MET A 229 -6.03 6.07 -4.38
C MET A 229 -5.79 4.96 -5.40
N GLU A 230 -6.66 4.86 -6.40
CA GLU A 230 -6.55 3.92 -7.51
C GLU A 230 -6.20 4.69 -8.78
N PHE A 231 -4.98 4.48 -9.29
CA PHE A 231 -4.46 5.17 -10.48
C PHE A 231 -4.96 4.47 -11.73
N VAL A 232 -5.69 5.19 -12.56
CA VAL A 232 -6.43 4.65 -13.70
C VAL A 232 -6.37 5.57 -14.91
N GLY A 233 -6.86 5.11 -16.05
CA GLY A 233 -7.00 5.91 -17.26
C GLY A 233 -5.89 5.67 -18.30
N PRO A 234 -6.06 6.22 -19.51
CA PRO A 234 -5.18 5.94 -20.64
C PRO A 234 -3.74 6.44 -20.44
N GLY A 235 -3.51 7.43 -19.59
CA GLY A 235 -2.17 7.94 -19.28
C GLY A 235 -1.28 6.91 -18.60
N ILE A 236 -1.84 5.91 -17.89
CA ILE A 236 -1.07 4.83 -17.26
C ILE A 236 -0.28 4.04 -18.31
N ALA A 237 -0.87 3.79 -19.50
CA ALA A 237 -0.22 3.02 -20.55
C ALA A 237 1.03 3.73 -21.12
N SER A 238 1.14 5.05 -20.98
CA SER A 238 2.30 5.83 -21.44
C SER A 238 3.50 5.78 -20.49
N MET A 239 3.34 5.18 -19.31
CA MET A 239 4.37 5.16 -18.25
C MET A 239 4.96 3.77 -18.10
N THR A 240 6.29 3.69 -17.98
CA THR A 240 6.98 2.45 -17.58
C THR A 240 6.64 2.10 -16.13
N THR A 241 6.91 0.85 -15.73
CA THR A 241 6.71 0.43 -14.33
C THR A 241 7.58 1.24 -13.37
N ASP A 242 8.82 1.53 -13.74
CA ASP A 242 9.72 2.39 -12.93
C ASP A 242 9.16 3.79 -12.76
N TYR A 243 8.62 4.36 -13.84
CA TYR A 243 7.99 5.68 -13.78
C TYR A 243 6.78 5.68 -12.84
N ARG A 244 5.92 4.64 -12.91
CA ARG A 244 4.76 4.49 -12.01
C ARG A 244 5.18 4.33 -10.54
N ASN A 245 6.29 3.63 -10.27
CA ASN A 245 6.82 3.49 -8.92
C ASN A 245 7.29 4.82 -8.32
N GLY A 246 7.69 5.78 -9.14
CA GLY A 246 8.11 7.10 -8.71
C GLY A 246 6.96 8.09 -8.48
N VAL A 247 5.75 7.80 -8.97
CA VAL A 247 4.53 8.58 -8.73
C VAL A 247 3.87 8.15 -7.44
#